data_7b3d0e5426e37af893dd5ee9c781aef9
#
_entry.id   7b3d0e5426e37af893dd5ee9c781aef9
#
_cell.length_a   1.000
_cell.length_b   1.000
_cell.length_c   1.000
_cell.angle_alpha   90.00
_cell.angle_beta   90.00
_cell.angle_gamma   90.00
#
_symmetry.space_group_name_H-M   'P 1'
#
loop_
_entity.id
_entity.type
_entity.pdbx_description
1 polymer ?
#
loop_
_entity_poly.entity_id
_entity_poly.type
_entity_poly.pdbx_seq_one_letter_code
_entity_poly.pdbx_strand_id
1 'polypeptide(L)'
;MVSLSKTAAIEMRDYGVRVNAVCPGWVDTDMVNDNKSALEAILPVSFDDYIGHVQGRLGHVDDIVGVVSFLASDRSRFSSGSTYVVDGGATSHLV
;
A
#
# COMPACT_ATOMS: atom_id res chain seq x y z
N MET A 1 0.81 -7.11 10.57
CA MET A 1 1.59 -7.39 9.35
C MET A 1 2.96 -6.74 9.37
N VAL A 2 3.07 -5.45 9.67
CA VAL A 2 4.37 -4.75 9.69
C VAL A 2 5.31 -5.37 10.72
N SER A 3 4.84 -5.60 11.94
CA SER A 3 5.65 -6.25 12.99
C SER A 3 6.09 -7.65 12.60
N LEU A 4 5.19 -8.43 12.00
CA LEU A 4 5.49 -9.78 11.52
C LEU A 4 6.55 -9.75 10.42
N SER A 5 6.44 -8.80 9.48
CA SER A 5 7.41 -8.63 8.40
C SER A 5 8.80 -8.31 8.95
N LYS A 6 8.89 -7.45 9.96
CA LYS A 6 10.17 -7.10 10.59
C LYS A 6 10.80 -8.29 11.30
N THR A 7 10.00 -9.06 12.04
CA THR A 7 10.45 -10.28 12.69
C THR A 7 10.95 -11.30 11.67
N ALA A 8 10.17 -11.54 10.62
CA ALA A 8 10.54 -12.46 9.55
C ALA A 8 11.82 -12.00 8.84
N ALA A 9 12.00 -10.69 8.63
CA ALA A 9 13.20 -10.15 7.99
C ALA A 9 14.46 -10.48 8.78
N ILE A 10 14.39 -10.36 10.11
CA ILE A 10 15.52 -10.69 10.98
C ILE A 10 15.78 -12.20 10.98
N GLU A 11 14.75 -13.01 11.11
CA GLU A 11 14.89 -14.47 11.16
C GLU A 11 15.42 -15.05 9.86
N MET A 12 15.03 -14.48 8.73
CA MET A 12 15.36 -15.00 7.41
C MET A 12 16.65 -14.43 6.82
N ARG A 13 17.25 -13.46 7.50
CA ARG A 13 18.45 -12.77 6.98
C ARG A 13 19.59 -13.73 6.68
N ASP A 14 19.84 -14.69 7.56
CA ASP A 14 20.94 -15.64 7.39
C ASP A 14 20.74 -16.59 6.21
N TYR A 15 19.52 -16.68 5.70
CA TYR A 15 19.19 -17.49 4.52
C TYR A 15 19.21 -16.67 3.24
N GLY A 16 19.60 -15.40 3.29
CA GLY A 16 19.61 -14.54 2.12
C GLY A 16 18.21 -14.12 1.65
N VAL A 17 17.21 -14.21 2.51
CA VAL A 17 15.82 -13.85 2.19
C VAL A 17 15.51 -12.48 2.76
N ARG A 18 15.00 -11.60 1.92
CA ARG A 18 14.52 -10.28 2.30
C ARG A 18 13.00 -10.30 2.48
N VAL A 19 12.50 -9.57 3.46
CA VAL A 19 11.07 -9.47 3.74
C VAL A 19 10.72 -8.00 3.93
N ASN A 20 9.84 -7.49 3.10
CA ASN A 20 9.36 -6.13 3.16
C ASN A 20 7.82 -6.13 3.12
N ALA A 21 7.22 -5.04 3.57
CA ALA A 21 5.78 -4.87 3.53
C ALA A 21 5.42 -3.73 2.57
N VAL A 22 4.39 -3.94 1.76
CA VAL A 22 3.82 -2.89 0.90
C VAL A 22 2.42 -2.57 1.41
N CYS A 23 2.17 -1.31 1.68
CA CYS A 23 0.91 -0.82 2.23
C CYS A 23 0.26 0.11 1.20
N PRO A 24 -0.58 -0.40 0.30
CA PRO A 24 -1.26 0.43 -0.69
C PRO A 24 -2.40 1.23 -0.06
N GLY A 25 -2.73 2.36 -0.66
CA GLY A 25 -3.96 3.09 -0.38
C GLY A 25 -5.14 2.49 -1.15
N TRP A 26 -6.08 3.35 -1.50
CA TRP A 26 -7.23 2.95 -2.32
C TRP A 26 -6.80 2.82 -3.77
N VAL A 27 -6.98 1.64 -4.33
CA VAL A 27 -6.56 1.30 -5.69
C VAL A 27 -7.79 0.87 -6.51
N ASP A 28 -7.83 1.28 -7.75
CA ASP A 28 -8.91 0.93 -8.68
C ASP A 28 -8.89 -0.57 -8.98
N THR A 29 -9.67 -1.30 -8.19
CA THR A 29 -9.80 -2.75 -8.27
C THR A 29 -11.27 -3.13 -8.14
N ASP A 30 -11.61 -4.34 -8.53
CA ASP A 30 -12.97 -4.85 -8.39
C ASP A 30 -13.43 -4.84 -6.93
N MET A 31 -12.55 -5.15 -6.00
CA MET A 31 -12.87 -5.14 -4.58
C MET A 31 -13.33 -3.75 -4.11
N VAL A 32 -12.65 -2.70 -4.53
CA VAL A 32 -13.01 -1.32 -4.18
C VAL A 32 -14.30 -0.92 -4.90
N ASN A 33 -14.40 -1.18 -6.20
CA ASN A 33 -15.55 -0.79 -7.01
C ASN A 33 -16.83 -1.52 -6.58
N ASP A 34 -16.73 -2.80 -6.23
CA ASP A 34 -17.88 -3.60 -5.77
C ASP A 34 -18.38 -3.14 -4.40
N ASN A 35 -17.53 -2.52 -3.57
CA ASN A 35 -17.90 -2.04 -2.25
C ASN A 35 -18.17 -0.54 -2.17
N LYS A 36 -18.15 0.15 -3.30
CA LYS A 36 -18.26 1.61 -3.37
C LYS A 36 -19.55 2.12 -2.74
N SER A 37 -20.69 1.48 -3.04
CA SER A 37 -21.99 1.86 -2.48
C SER A 37 -22.05 1.69 -0.97
N ALA A 38 -21.46 0.60 -0.45
CA ALA A 38 -21.42 0.36 0.98
C ALA A 38 -20.54 1.41 1.70
N LEU A 39 -19.44 1.82 1.08
CA LEU A 39 -18.56 2.86 1.61
C LEU A 39 -19.27 4.22 1.62
N GLU A 40 -19.99 4.56 0.55
CA GLU A 40 -20.74 5.81 0.45
C GLU A 40 -21.87 5.90 1.49
N ALA A 41 -22.41 4.76 1.92
CA ALA A 41 -23.47 4.74 2.94
C ALA A 41 -22.97 5.24 4.31
N ILE A 42 -21.69 5.16 4.59
CA ILE A 42 -21.09 5.58 5.86
C ILE A 42 -20.27 6.86 5.76
N LEU A 43 -20.00 7.33 4.55
CA LEU A 43 -19.24 8.56 4.32
C LEU A 43 -20.18 9.77 4.24
N PRO A 44 -19.75 10.95 4.72
CA PRO A 44 -20.54 12.17 4.62
C PRO A 44 -20.54 12.79 3.21
N VAL A 45 -19.70 12.28 2.33
CA VAL A 45 -19.53 12.76 0.94
C VAL A 45 -19.46 11.55 0.02
N SER A 46 -19.49 11.79 -1.31
CA SER A 46 -19.30 10.71 -2.28
C SER A 46 -17.92 10.07 -2.12
N PHE A 47 -17.79 8.84 -2.60
CA PHE A 47 -16.50 8.15 -2.57
C PHE A 47 -15.45 8.90 -3.38
N ASP A 48 -15.82 9.43 -4.56
CA ASP A 48 -14.89 10.19 -5.39
C ASP A 48 -14.40 11.46 -4.71
N ASP A 49 -15.28 12.18 -4.02
CA ASP A 49 -14.90 13.36 -3.25
C ASP A 49 -13.98 13.00 -2.08
N TYR A 50 -14.28 11.90 -1.41
CA TYR A 50 -13.46 11.40 -0.33
C TYR A 50 -12.05 11.07 -0.82
N ILE A 51 -11.94 10.33 -1.92
CA ILE A 51 -10.65 9.97 -2.54
C ILE A 51 -9.90 11.22 -2.98
N GLY A 52 -10.58 12.17 -3.60
CA GLY A 52 -9.97 13.44 -4.00
C GLY A 52 -9.37 14.20 -2.83
N HIS A 53 -10.03 14.16 -1.67
CA HIS A 53 -9.56 14.83 -0.46
C HIS A 53 -8.37 14.11 0.19
N VAL A 54 -8.45 12.79 0.38
CA VAL A 54 -7.44 12.06 1.16
C VAL A 54 -6.24 11.62 0.33
N GLN A 55 -6.42 11.39 -0.97
CA GLN A 55 -5.44 10.71 -1.80
C GLN A 55 -5.16 11.41 -3.12
N GLY A 56 -5.99 12.35 -3.49
CA GLY A 56 -5.90 13.08 -4.76
C GLY A 56 -6.57 12.35 -5.92
N ARG A 57 -6.33 11.08 -6.05
CA ARG A 57 -6.96 10.20 -7.04
C ARG A 57 -6.96 8.77 -6.54
N LEU A 58 -7.78 7.95 -7.15
CA LEU A 58 -7.68 6.51 -6.96
C LEU A 58 -6.37 6.02 -7.58
N GLY A 59 -5.66 5.15 -6.88
CA GLY A 59 -4.43 4.56 -7.40
C GLY A 59 -4.75 3.58 -8.54
N HIS A 60 -3.80 3.36 -9.42
CA HIS A 60 -3.86 2.31 -10.43
C HIS A 60 -3.04 1.11 -9.96
N VAL A 61 -3.39 -0.07 -10.46
CA VAL A 61 -2.64 -1.30 -10.17
C VAL A 61 -1.16 -1.10 -10.53
N ASP A 62 -0.86 -0.41 -11.62
CA ASP A 62 0.51 -0.13 -12.04
C ASP A 62 1.31 0.70 -11.02
N ASP A 63 0.64 1.53 -10.23
CA ASP A 63 1.29 2.30 -9.17
C ASP A 63 1.87 1.38 -8.08
N ILE A 64 1.23 0.24 -7.86
CA ILE A 64 1.68 -0.76 -6.88
C ILE A 64 2.67 -1.74 -7.49
N VAL A 65 2.42 -2.15 -8.72
CA VAL A 65 3.29 -3.10 -9.46
C VAL A 65 4.73 -2.57 -9.53
N GLY A 66 4.93 -1.27 -9.73
CA GLY A 66 6.26 -0.67 -9.79
C GLY A 66 7.06 -0.90 -8.51
N VAL A 67 6.43 -0.73 -7.35
CA VAL A 67 7.08 -0.95 -6.06
C VAL A 67 7.36 -2.44 -5.84
N VAL A 68 6.38 -3.30 -6.12
CA VAL A 68 6.54 -4.75 -5.96
C VAL A 68 7.65 -5.27 -6.87
N SER A 69 7.69 -4.83 -8.12
CA SER A 69 8.73 -5.22 -9.08
C SER A 69 10.12 -4.79 -8.60
N PHE A 70 10.24 -3.58 -8.07
CA PHE A 70 11.49 -3.10 -7.48
C PHE A 70 11.94 -4.00 -6.32
N LEU A 71 11.01 -4.31 -5.41
CA LEU A 71 11.31 -5.12 -4.23
C LEU A 71 11.65 -6.58 -4.59
N ALA A 72 11.10 -7.09 -5.68
CA ALA A 72 11.40 -8.44 -6.16
C ALA A 72 12.72 -8.53 -6.91
N SER A 73 13.34 -7.40 -7.23
CA SER A 73 14.57 -7.35 -8.02
C SER A 73 15.81 -7.16 -7.14
N ASP A 74 16.99 -7.41 -7.73
CA ASP A 74 18.26 -7.17 -7.06
C ASP A 74 18.55 -5.67 -6.82
N ARG A 75 17.79 -4.79 -7.46
CA ARG A 75 17.90 -3.34 -7.25
C ARG A 75 17.56 -2.94 -5.83
N SER A 76 16.78 -3.76 -5.12
CA SER A 76 16.42 -3.55 -3.73
C SER A 76 17.19 -4.47 -2.76
N ARG A 77 18.33 -4.99 -3.18
CA ARG A 77 19.05 -6.02 -2.44
C ARG A 77 19.46 -5.66 -1.01
N PHE A 78 19.51 -4.38 -0.69
CA PHE A 78 19.82 -3.91 0.68
C PHE A 78 18.58 -3.52 1.47
N SER A 79 17.37 -3.75 0.93
CA SER A 79 16.10 -3.42 1.57
C SER A 79 15.49 -4.67 2.19
N SER A 80 15.35 -4.69 3.50
CA SER A 80 14.66 -5.75 4.23
C SER A 80 14.09 -5.18 5.53
N GLY A 81 12.93 -5.66 5.94
CA GLY A 81 12.23 -5.20 7.14
C GLY A 81 11.59 -3.83 6.98
N SER A 82 11.54 -3.29 5.77
CA SER A 82 11.00 -1.95 5.51
C SER A 82 9.52 -2.00 5.15
N THR A 83 8.84 -0.91 5.43
CA THR A 83 7.44 -0.70 5.07
C THR A 83 7.37 0.37 3.99
N TYR A 84 6.74 0.05 2.87
CA TYR A 84 6.59 0.93 1.72
C TYR A 84 5.13 1.35 1.61
N VAL A 85 4.85 2.58 1.98
CA VAL A 85 3.49 3.15 1.88
C VAL A 85 3.33 3.74 0.48
N VAL A 86 2.32 3.28 -0.24
CA VAL A 86 2.05 3.70 -1.63
C VAL A 86 0.58 4.08 -1.71
N ASP A 87 0.25 5.27 -1.24
CA ASP A 87 -1.14 5.67 -0.96
C ASP A 87 -1.48 7.10 -1.40
N GLY A 88 -0.66 7.70 -2.25
CA GLY A 88 -0.90 9.08 -2.71
C GLY A 88 -0.90 10.10 -1.58
N GLY A 89 -0.30 9.78 -0.44
CA GLY A 89 -0.24 10.67 0.71
C GLY A 89 -1.41 10.53 1.68
N ALA A 90 -2.29 9.54 1.50
CA ALA A 90 -3.49 9.41 2.33
C ALA A 90 -3.19 9.33 3.83
N THR A 91 -2.11 8.66 4.22
CA THR A 91 -1.72 8.50 5.62
C THR A 91 -0.79 9.62 6.12
N SER A 92 -0.51 10.61 5.29
CA SER A 92 0.38 11.73 5.63
C SER A 92 -0.35 12.96 6.12
N HIS A 93 -1.67 12.93 6.20
CA HIS A 93 -2.47 14.05 6.69
C HIS A 93 -2.25 14.23 8.19
N LEU A 94 -2.01 15.47 8.58
CA LEU A 94 -1.82 15.85 9.99
C LEU A 94 -3.14 16.08 10.72
N VAL A 95 -4.21 16.26 9.97
CA VAL A 95 -5.53 16.60 10.53
C VAL A 95 -6.61 15.77 9.85
#